data_c0a7962338ec4940cdcf124b82e43a19
#
_entry.id   c0a7962338ec4940cdcf124b82e43a19
#
_cell.length_a   1.000
_cell.length_b   1.000
_cell.length_c   1.000
_cell.angle_alpha   90.00
_cell.angle_beta   90.00
_cell.angle_gamma   90.00
#
_symmetry.space_group_name_H-M   'P 1'
#
loop_
_entity.id
_entity.type
_entity.pdbx_description
1 polymer ?
#
loop_
_entity_poly.entity_id
_entity_poly.type
_entity_poly.pdbx_seq_one_letter_code
_entity_poly.pdbx_strand_id
1 'polypeptide(L)'
;MKKKILSLIVFLIPFLSCKQHVHSEVVIYNNDFESSDLTNITGGIIGQFNGSNVMGQFSNGDFVLSLNNLPAHDLITVSFDLYIHDNWRGELLPDGPAIWEMLIDGGPYINTTFSNLDCKEGNICPPQSYPDNYPNNNHNPRSGAYRTDLPGVCSMKTSPNGTTMYKITKTFKHAGNSISFECLDKLDQKDYPDPKCEKSWSVDNISIKAISL
;
A
#
# COMPACT_ATOMS: atom_id res chain seq x y z
N MET A 1 -69.61 29.22 -4.80
CA MET A 1 -68.35 28.70 -4.25
C MET A 1 -67.67 27.86 -5.33
N LYS A 2 -66.59 28.40 -5.97
CA LYS A 2 -65.85 27.68 -7.04
C LYS A 2 -64.67 26.94 -6.40
N LYS A 3 -64.65 25.59 -6.38
CA LYS A 3 -63.52 24.78 -5.92
C LYS A 3 -62.42 24.82 -7.00
N LYS A 4 -61.27 25.37 -6.66
CA LYS A 4 -60.04 25.28 -7.46
C LYS A 4 -59.39 23.92 -7.18
N ILE A 5 -59.33 23.04 -8.20
CA ILE A 5 -58.59 21.80 -8.18
C ILE A 5 -57.12 22.15 -8.53
N LEU A 6 -56.22 22.02 -7.55
CA LEU A 6 -54.79 22.18 -7.76
C LEU A 6 -54.22 20.86 -8.25
N SER A 7 -53.91 20.79 -9.54
CA SER A 7 -53.29 19.62 -10.17
C SER A 7 -51.81 19.59 -9.84
N LEU A 8 -51.41 18.63 -8.99
CA LEU A 8 -50.00 18.39 -8.63
C LEU A 8 -49.34 17.52 -9.70
N ILE A 9 -48.57 18.14 -10.60
CA ILE A 9 -47.77 17.42 -11.61
C ILE A 9 -46.51 16.90 -10.92
N VAL A 10 -46.45 15.61 -10.61
CA VAL A 10 -45.25 14.91 -10.11
C VAL A 10 -44.32 14.68 -11.31
N PHE A 11 -43.23 15.41 -11.35
CA PHE A 11 -42.15 15.24 -12.32
C PHE A 11 -41.34 13.99 -11.95
N LEU A 12 -41.64 12.87 -12.61
CA LEU A 12 -40.85 11.62 -12.48
C LEU A 12 -39.54 11.81 -13.26
N ILE A 13 -38.44 12.15 -12.57
CA ILE A 13 -37.09 12.19 -13.15
C ILE A 13 -36.59 10.76 -13.23
N PRO A 14 -36.39 10.17 -14.43
CA PRO A 14 -35.76 8.86 -14.55
C PRO A 14 -34.28 9.01 -14.14
N PHE A 15 -33.90 8.40 -13.04
CA PHE A 15 -32.48 8.20 -12.70
C PHE A 15 -31.87 7.24 -13.73
N LEU A 16 -31.25 7.78 -14.77
CA LEU A 16 -30.39 7.03 -15.67
C LEU A 16 -29.12 6.68 -14.87
N SER A 17 -29.16 5.57 -14.15
CA SER A 17 -27.97 4.96 -13.56
C SER A 17 -27.12 4.40 -14.70
N CYS A 18 -26.11 5.14 -15.10
CA CYS A 18 -25.10 4.65 -16.04
C CYS A 18 -24.25 3.61 -15.27
N LYS A 19 -24.54 2.33 -15.46
CA LYS A 19 -23.67 1.25 -14.98
C LYS A 19 -22.49 1.18 -15.95
N GLN A 20 -21.31 1.59 -15.51
CA GLN A 20 -20.08 1.26 -16.21
C GLN A 20 -19.90 -0.27 -16.17
N HIS A 21 -19.88 -0.89 -17.34
CA HIS A 21 -19.61 -2.32 -17.47
C HIS A 21 -18.13 -2.51 -17.75
N VAL A 22 -17.47 -3.33 -16.94
CA VAL A 22 -16.12 -3.83 -17.23
C VAL A 22 -16.22 -4.70 -18.48
N HIS A 23 -15.52 -4.32 -19.55
CA HIS A 23 -15.44 -5.08 -20.80
C HIS A 23 -14.38 -6.18 -20.71
N SER A 24 -13.25 -5.87 -20.11
CA SER A 24 -12.15 -6.84 -19.92
C SER A 24 -11.29 -6.50 -18.70
N GLU A 25 -10.74 -7.53 -18.10
CA GLU A 25 -9.71 -7.44 -17.06
C GLU A 25 -8.57 -8.40 -17.43
N VAL A 26 -7.35 -7.89 -17.54
CA VAL A 26 -6.18 -8.66 -17.96
C VAL A 26 -5.07 -8.46 -16.92
N VAL A 27 -4.52 -9.56 -16.40
CA VAL A 27 -3.31 -9.52 -15.57
C VAL A 27 -2.13 -9.23 -16.49
N ILE A 28 -1.46 -8.10 -16.29
CA ILE A 28 -0.30 -7.64 -17.07
C ILE A 28 1.03 -7.87 -16.37
N TYR A 29 1.00 -8.09 -15.06
CA TYR A 29 2.13 -8.49 -14.24
C TYR A 29 1.67 -9.29 -13.04
N ASN A 30 2.42 -10.34 -12.68
CA ASN A 30 2.21 -11.09 -11.45
C ASN A 30 3.55 -11.72 -11.02
N ASN A 31 3.94 -11.51 -9.76
CA ASN A 31 5.17 -12.05 -9.21
C ASN A 31 5.01 -12.31 -7.71
N ASP A 32 5.26 -13.55 -7.31
CA ASP A 32 5.32 -14.02 -5.92
C ASP A 32 6.77 -14.18 -5.43
N PHE A 33 7.74 -13.78 -6.22
CA PHE A 33 9.18 -13.82 -5.96
C PHE A 33 9.78 -15.20 -5.65
N GLU A 34 9.01 -16.29 -5.67
CA GLU A 34 9.52 -17.63 -5.36
C GLU A 34 10.55 -18.10 -6.38
N SER A 35 10.46 -17.63 -7.62
CA SER A 35 11.48 -17.88 -8.67
C SER A 35 12.69 -16.95 -8.61
N SER A 36 12.71 -15.97 -7.69
CA SER A 36 13.71 -14.89 -7.60
C SER A 36 13.81 -14.02 -8.87
N ASP A 37 12.73 -13.95 -9.65
CA ASP A 37 12.67 -13.15 -10.87
C ASP A 37 12.48 -11.66 -10.54
N LEU A 38 13.41 -10.83 -11.00
CA LEU A 38 13.39 -9.36 -10.89
C LEU A 38 13.30 -8.69 -12.27
N THR A 39 12.80 -9.41 -13.28
CA THR A 39 12.61 -8.82 -14.62
C THR A 39 11.69 -7.60 -14.54
N ASN A 40 12.10 -6.50 -15.18
CA ASN A 40 11.47 -5.18 -15.16
C ASN A 40 11.53 -4.45 -13.79
N ILE A 41 12.25 -4.97 -12.82
CA ILE A 41 12.43 -4.33 -11.51
C ILE A 41 13.85 -3.80 -11.37
N THR A 42 13.97 -2.53 -11.02
CA THR A 42 15.21 -1.87 -10.62
C THR A 42 15.21 -1.64 -9.11
N GLY A 43 16.36 -1.75 -8.44
CA GLY A 43 16.47 -1.59 -6.99
C GLY A 43 16.01 -2.82 -6.19
N GLY A 44 15.38 -3.82 -6.85
CA GLY A 44 14.88 -5.02 -6.19
C GLY A 44 15.99 -5.89 -5.57
N ILE A 45 15.72 -6.46 -4.43
CA ILE A 45 16.58 -7.41 -3.70
C ILE A 45 15.69 -8.56 -3.22
N ILE A 46 16.07 -9.80 -3.49
CA ILE A 46 15.35 -10.96 -2.96
C ILE A 46 15.89 -11.32 -1.57
N GLY A 47 14.98 -11.39 -0.63
CA GLY A 47 15.19 -11.88 0.74
C GLY A 47 14.26 -13.03 1.07
N GLN A 48 14.35 -13.50 2.30
CA GLN A 48 13.44 -14.52 2.83
C GLN A 48 12.74 -14.01 4.09
N PHE A 49 11.44 -14.23 4.14
CA PHE A 49 10.66 -13.93 5.31
C PHE A 49 9.58 -15.00 5.53
N ASN A 50 9.53 -15.52 6.77
CA ASN A 50 8.53 -16.48 7.22
C ASN A 50 8.34 -17.71 6.30
N GLY A 51 9.44 -18.16 5.67
CA GLY A 51 9.47 -19.37 4.82
C GLY A 51 9.14 -19.13 3.34
N SER A 52 8.98 -17.87 2.91
CA SER A 52 8.73 -17.46 1.53
C SER A 52 9.81 -16.50 1.04
N ASN A 53 10.08 -16.44 -0.25
CA ASN A 53 10.85 -15.38 -0.84
C ASN A 53 10.01 -14.09 -0.87
N VAL A 54 10.64 -12.96 -0.58
CA VAL A 54 10.04 -11.64 -0.64
C VAL A 54 11.00 -10.66 -1.31
N MET A 55 10.50 -9.61 -1.90
CA MET A 55 11.34 -8.52 -2.38
C MET A 55 11.58 -7.52 -1.23
N GLY A 56 12.83 -7.41 -0.80
CA GLY A 56 13.28 -6.63 0.38
C GLY A 56 14.40 -7.42 1.10
N GLN A 57 14.85 -7.01 2.25
CA GLN A 57 14.41 -5.90 3.12
C GLN A 57 14.93 -4.54 2.61
N PHE A 58 14.06 -3.55 2.59
CA PHE A 58 14.42 -2.16 2.32
C PHE A 58 14.46 -1.36 3.62
N SER A 59 15.36 -0.39 3.68
CA SER A 59 15.47 0.60 4.74
C SER A 59 16.22 1.80 4.16
N ASN A 60 15.56 2.93 4.00
CA ASN A 60 15.96 4.03 3.13
C ASN A 60 16.29 3.52 1.72
N GLY A 61 15.38 2.74 1.17
CA GLY A 61 15.50 2.09 -0.11
C GLY A 61 14.23 2.12 -0.92
N ASP A 62 14.35 1.74 -2.17
CA ASP A 62 13.26 1.72 -3.14
C ASP A 62 13.37 0.56 -4.11
N PHE A 63 12.27 0.31 -4.80
CA PHE A 63 12.26 -0.43 -6.05
C PHE A 63 11.32 0.23 -7.05
N VAL A 64 11.60 0.05 -8.33
CA VAL A 64 10.77 0.51 -9.44
C VAL A 64 10.48 -0.67 -10.37
N LEU A 65 9.21 -1.01 -10.55
CA LEU A 65 8.73 -1.92 -11.58
C LEU A 65 8.26 -1.10 -12.79
N SER A 66 8.86 -1.34 -13.96
CA SER A 66 8.54 -0.65 -15.21
C SER A 66 7.96 -1.60 -16.22
N LEU A 67 6.72 -1.37 -16.65
CA LEU A 67 6.05 -2.16 -17.68
C LEU A 67 5.79 -1.31 -18.91
N ASN A 68 6.02 -1.89 -20.09
CA ASN A 68 5.81 -1.24 -21.38
C ASN A 68 4.86 -2.07 -22.24
N ASN A 69 4.35 -1.45 -23.30
CA ASN A 69 3.43 -2.10 -24.25
C ASN A 69 2.17 -2.65 -23.58
N LEU A 70 1.57 -1.83 -22.70
CA LEU A 70 0.32 -2.20 -22.03
C LEU A 70 -0.83 -2.32 -23.05
N PRO A 71 -1.76 -3.26 -22.86
CA PRO A 71 -2.98 -3.32 -23.68
C PRO A 71 -3.82 -2.06 -23.47
N ALA A 72 -4.73 -1.76 -24.40
CA ALA A 72 -5.68 -0.65 -24.22
C ALA A 72 -6.52 -0.88 -22.96
N HIS A 73 -6.61 0.15 -22.11
CA HIS A 73 -7.31 0.09 -20.82
C HIS A 73 -7.72 1.50 -20.37
N ASP A 74 -8.61 1.57 -19.41
CA ASP A 74 -9.09 2.80 -18.77
C ASP A 74 -8.64 2.92 -17.32
N LEU A 75 -8.43 1.75 -16.66
CA LEU A 75 -8.01 1.65 -15.27
C LEU A 75 -6.87 0.66 -15.13
N ILE A 76 -6.02 0.91 -14.15
CA ILE A 76 -5.05 -0.05 -13.60
C ILE A 76 -5.41 -0.35 -12.16
N THR A 77 -5.32 -1.63 -11.79
CA THR A 77 -5.32 -2.07 -10.39
C THR A 77 -3.95 -2.62 -10.04
N VAL A 78 -3.32 -2.05 -9.03
CA VAL A 78 -2.10 -2.58 -8.40
C VAL A 78 -2.48 -3.20 -7.07
N SER A 79 -2.04 -4.43 -6.81
CA SER A 79 -2.18 -5.12 -5.53
C SER A 79 -0.90 -5.82 -5.11
N PHE A 80 -0.60 -5.84 -3.82
CA PHE A 80 0.55 -6.52 -3.23
C PHE A 80 0.38 -6.68 -1.74
N ASP A 81 1.19 -7.57 -1.17
CA ASP A 81 1.36 -7.73 0.27
C ASP A 81 2.55 -6.87 0.72
N LEU A 82 2.32 -5.97 1.69
CA LEU A 82 3.34 -5.11 2.30
C LEU A 82 3.63 -5.60 3.71
N TYR A 83 4.86 -5.89 4.01
CA TYR A 83 5.35 -6.26 5.33
C TYR A 83 6.13 -5.10 5.94
N ILE A 84 5.70 -4.65 7.10
CA ILE A 84 6.34 -3.63 7.93
C ILE A 84 7.04 -4.34 9.08
N HIS A 85 8.37 -4.37 9.04
CA HIS A 85 9.21 -5.18 9.95
C HIS A 85 9.76 -4.36 11.10
N ASP A 86 9.80 -4.99 12.26
CA ASP A 86 10.46 -4.52 13.47
C ASP A 86 9.93 -3.17 13.99
N ASN A 87 10.77 -2.20 14.34
CA ASN A 87 10.45 -1.12 15.26
C ASN A 87 9.93 0.17 14.57
N TRP A 88 8.98 0.04 13.63
CA TRP A 88 8.32 1.20 13.06
C TRP A 88 7.47 1.91 14.12
N ARG A 89 7.67 3.22 14.26
CA ARG A 89 7.07 4.05 15.32
C ARG A 89 6.10 5.12 14.80
N GLY A 90 5.64 5.00 13.56
CA GLY A 90 4.65 5.91 12.99
C GLY A 90 5.15 7.35 12.97
N GLU A 91 4.44 8.21 13.68
CA GLU A 91 4.70 9.64 13.74
C GLU A 91 5.45 10.08 15.00
N LEU A 92 5.95 9.15 15.81
CA LEU A 92 6.61 9.48 17.08
C LEU A 92 7.96 10.15 16.84
N LEU A 93 8.12 11.33 17.42
CA LEU A 93 9.39 12.06 17.45
C LEU A 93 10.28 11.55 18.60
N PRO A 94 11.64 11.62 18.48
CA PRO A 94 12.40 12.23 17.38
C PRO A 94 12.61 11.31 16.16
N ASP A 95 12.28 10.02 16.22
CA ASP A 95 12.61 9.01 15.20
C ASP A 95 11.58 8.94 14.06
N GLY A 96 10.57 9.76 14.09
CA GLY A 96 9.52 9.86 13.06
C GLY A 96 9.55 11.19 12.31
N PRO A 97 8.66 11.37 11.31
CA PRO A 97 7.70 10.36 10.83
C PRO A 97 8.40 9.26 10.01
N ALA A 98 8.01 7.99 10.26
CA ALA A 98 8.44 6.85 9.48
C ALA A 98 7.57 6.75 8.21
N ILE A 99 7.93 7.50 7.17
CA ILE A 99 7.14 7.62 5.94
C ILE A 99 7.43 6.47 5.00
N TRP A 100 6.35 5.96 4.40
CA TRP A 100 6.37 5.02 3.30
C TRP A 100 5.49 5.55 2.15
N GLU A 101 5.95 5.40 0.91
CA GLU A 101 5.28 5.93 -0.27
C GLU A 101 5.11 4.85 -1.35
N MET A 102 4.00 4.96 -2.07
CA MET A 102 3.74 4.27 -3.33
C MET A 102 3.48 5.32 -4.41
N LEU A 103 4.25 5.28 -5.49
CA LEU A 103 4.14 6.19 -6.62
C LEU A 103 3.73 5.42 -7.88
N ILE A 104 2.95 6.08 -8.71
CA ILE A 104 2.61 5.65 -10.08
C ILE A 104 3.01 6.76 -11.02
N ASP A 105 3.86 6.43 -11.99
CA ASP A 105 4.40 7.38 -12.98
C ASP A 105 5.01 8.65 -12.31
N GLY A 106 5.66 8.44 -11.15
CA GLY A 106 6.26 9.49 -10.32
C GLY A 106 5.27 10.30 -9.48
N GLY A 107 3.97 10.05 -9.58
CA GLY A 107 2.95 10.68 -8.74
C GLY A 107 2.62 9.88 -7.48
N PRO A 108 2.56 10.50 -6.29
CA PRO A 108 2.27 9.77 -5.06
C PRO A 108 0.79 9.35 -4.99
N TYR A 109 0.55 8.06 -4.81
CA TYR A 109 -0.78 7.46 -4.57
C TYR A 109 -1.00 7.08 -3.12
N ILE A 110 0.09 6.73 -2.42
CA ILE A 110 0.12 6.55 -0.98
C ILE A 110 1.34 7.32 -0.48
N ASN A 111 1.13 8.14 0.54
CA ASN A 111 2.19 8.79 1.32
C ASN A 111 1.74 8.69 2.78
N THR A 112 2.25 7.73 3.53
CA THR A 112 1.69 7.39 4.83
C THR A 112 2.77 7.03 5.84
N THR A 113 2.36 6.84 7.09
CA THR A 113 3.21 6.31 8.15
C THR A 113 2.62 5.00 8.67
N PHE A 114 3.50 4.11 9.12
CA PHE A 114 3.13 2.87 9.79
C PHE A 114 3.69 2.82 11.20
N SER A 115 2.95 2.20 12.12
CA SER A 115 3.42 1.91 13.49
C SER A 115 3.22 0.43 13.81
N ASN A 116 4.29 -0.23 14.20
CA ASN A 116 4.32 -1.66 14.52
C ASN A 116 4.34 -1.92 16.04
N LEU A 117 4.26 -0.87 16.86
CA LEU A 117 4.30 -0.98 18.30
C LEU A 117 2.97 -1.46 18.90
N ASP A 118 3.06 -2.24 19.96
CA ASP A 118 1.89 -2.66 20.73
C ASP A 118 1.38 -1.51 21.59
N CYS A 119 0.09 -1.20 21.47
CA CYS A 119 -0.62 -0.30 22.40
C CYS A 119 -1.04 -1.07 23.65
N LYS A 120 -0.19 -1.09 24.65
CA LYS A 120 -0.53 -1.62 25.98
C LYS A 120 -0.98 -0.48 26.88
N GLU A 121 -1.92 -0.79 27.80
CA GLU A 121 -2.38 0.17 28.79
C GLU A 121 -1.19 0.77 29.57
N GLY A 122 -1.15 2.10 29.65
CA GLY A 122 -0.05 2.84 30.28
C GLY A 122 1.15 3.15 29.40
N ASN A 123 1.19 2.68 28.14
CA ASN A 123 2.25 2.98 27.19
C ASN A 123 1.83 4.09 26.20
N ILE A 124 2.83 4.82 25.68
CA ILE A 124 2.61 5.72 24.54
C ILE A 124 2.30 4.85 23.32
N CYS A 125 1.17 5.14 22.68
CA CYS A 125 0.72 4.52 21.44
C CYS A 125 1.10 5.46 20.29
N PRO A 126 2.23 5.26 19.60
CA PRO A 126 2.59 6.15 18.50
C PRO A 126 1.61 5.96 17.34
N PRO A 127 0.92 7.04 16.93
CA PRO A 127 -0.07 6.96 15.88
C PRO A 127 0.58 6.67 14.53
N GLN A 128 -0.24 6.18 13.59
CA GLN A 128 0.10 6.06 12.17
C GLN A 128 -0.94 6.78 11.32
N SER A 129 -0.55 7.26 10.12
CA SER A 129 -1.50 7.84 9.16
C SER A 129 -2.26 6.78 8.39
N TYR A 130 -1.65 5.62 8.08
CA TYR A 130 -2.34 4.57 7.33
C TYR A 130 -3.63 4.10 8.04
N PRO A 131 -4.78 3.95 7.33
CA PRO A 131 -4.95 3.84 5.87
C PRO A 131 -5.04 5.17 5.11
N ASP A 132 -4.94 6.31 5.76
CA ASP A 132 -4.95 7.62 5.14
C ASP A 132 -3.52 8.11 4.80
N ASN A 133 -3.42 9.26 4.15
CA ASN A 133 -2.14 9.88 3.83
C ASN A 133 -1.65 10.77 4.99
N TYR A 134 -0.35 10.77 5.20
CA TYR A 134 0.33 11.68 6.12
C TYR A 134 0.25 13.14 5.59
N PRO A 135 0.03 14.13 6.46
CA PRO A 135 -0.05 14.07 7.93
C PRO A 135 -1.49 13.99 8.49
N ASN A 136 -2.45 13.51 7.77
CA ASN A 136 -3.86 13.80 7.99
C ASN A 136 -4.56 13.04 9.12
N ASN A 137 -4.01 12.00 9.69
CA ASN A 137 -4.75 11.22 10.67
C ASN A 137 -3.87 10.55 11.71
N ASN A 138 -4.49 10.30 12.86
CA ASN A 138 -3.91 9.61 14.00
C ASN A 138 -4.66 8.31 14.23
N HIS A 139 -4.38 7.30 13.40
CA HIS A 139 -4.89 5.96 13.63
C HIS A 139 -4.05 5.23 14.68
N ASN A 140 -4.64 4.29 15.36
CA ASN A 140 -3.91 3.39 16.25
C ASN A 140 -2.86 2.59 15.43
N PRO A 141 -1.73 2.20 16.05
CA PRO A 141 -0.79 1.27 15.44
C PRO A 141 -1.48 0.07 14.81
N ARG A 142 -0.98 -0.37 13.66
CA ARG A 142 -1.48 -1.54 12.91
C ARG A 142 -2.91 -1.39 12.37
N SER A 143 -3.50 -0.20 12.39
CA SER A 143 -4.80 0.03 11.76
C SER A 143 -4.77 -0.38 10.29
N GLY A 144 -5.81 -1.11 9.83
CA GLY A 144 -5.89 -1.62 8.47
C GLY A 144 -5.01 -2.83 8.16
N ALA A 145 -4.32 -3.39 9.15
CA ALA A 145 -3.50 -4.59 8.98
C ALA A 145 -4.35 -5.82 8.62
N TYR A 146 -3.80 -6.67 7.74
CA TYR A 146 -4.34 -8.00 7.45
C TYR A 146 -3.86 -9.05 8.48
N ARG A 147 -2.57 -8.96 8.92
CA ARG A 147 -1.99 -9.80 9.97
C ARG A 147 -1.06 -8.98 10.86
N THR A 148 -1.05 -9.30 12.15
CA THR A 148 -0.21 -8.65 13.17
C THR A 148 0.58 -9.63 14.03
N ASP A 149 0.50 -10.92 13.71
CA ASP A 149 1.05 -12.04 14.49
C ASP A 149 2.33 -12.63 13.87
N LEU A 150 2.96 -11.92 12.95
CA LEU A 150 4.16 -12.39 12.27
C LEU A 150 5.43 -12.05 13.09
N PRO A 151 6.48 -12.91 13.05
CA PRO A 151 7.74 -12.60 13.71
C PRO A 151 8.41 -11.37 13.08
N GLY A 152 9.26 -10.68 13.83
CA GLY A 152 10.16 -9.69 13.26
C GLY A 152 11.31 -10.34 12.49
N VAL A 153 12.11 -9.52 11.83
CA VAL A 153 13.19 -10.02 10.97
C VAL A 153 14.52 -10.02 11.69
N CYS A 154 14.74 -9.07 12.60
CA CYS A 154 16.03 -8.89 13.24
C CYS A 154 15.89 -8.55 14.73
N SER A 155 15.68 -7.27 15.08
CA SER A 155 15.58 -6.83 16.48
C SER A 155 14.41 -7.46 17.21
N MET A 156 13.32 -7.72 16.48
CA MET A 156 12.11 -8.34 17.00
C MET A 156 11.90 -9.78 16.50
N LYS A 157 12.96 -10.47 16.06
CA LYS A 157 12.87 -11.81 15.47
C LYS A 157 12.19 -12.85 16.36
N THR A 158 12.34 -12.73 17.66
CA THR A 158 11.70 -13.62 18.65
C THR A 158 10.34 -13.09 19.13
N SER A 159 9.94 -11.90 18.69
CA SER A 159 8.64 -11.33 19.04
C SER A 159 7.56 -11.91 18.13
N PRO A 160 6.45 -12.44 18.67
CA PRO A 160 5.36 -12.95 17.86
C PRO A 160 4.61 -11.86 17.07
N ASN A 161 4.91 -10.60 17.33
CA ASN A 161 4.24 -9.44 16.74
C ASN A 161 5.24 -8.46 16.12
N GLY A 162 6.38 -8.96 15.66
CA GLY A 162 7.48 -8.13 15.14
C GLY A 162 7.27 -7.62 13.72
N THR A 163 6.31 -8.17 12.98
CA THR A 163 5.95 -7.72 11.63
C THR A 163 4.44 -7.58 11.49
N THR A 164 4.02 -6.50 10.86
CA THR A 164 2.64 -6.27 10.44
C THR A 164 2.53 -6.40 8.92
N MET A 165 1.56 -7.17 8.46
CA MET A 165 1.28 -7.34 7.03
C MET A 165 0.03 -6.58 6.63
N TYR A 166 0.12 -5.85 5.52
CA TYR A 166 -0.99 -5.14 4.88
C TYR A 166 -1.23 -5.69 3.48
N LYS A 167 -2.50 -5.86 3.10
CA LYS A 167 -2.89 -6.11 1.71
C LYS A 167 -3.24 -4.79 1.06
N ILE A 168 -2.37 -4.31 0.21
CA ILE A 168 -2.56 -3.04 -0.50
C ILE A 168 -3.27 -3.34 -1.83
N THR A 169 -4.32 -2.60 -2.13
CA THR A 169 -5.00 -2.62 -3.42
C THR A 169 -5.42 -1.20 -3.77
N LYS A 170 -4.98 -0.71 -4.93
CA LYS A 170 -5.34 0.61 -5.46
C LYS A 170 -5.74 0.49 -6.92
N THR A 171 -6.90 1.06 -7.25
CA THR A 171 -7.39 1.18 -8.63
C THR A 171 -7.45 2.66 -9.00
N PHE A 172 -6.94 3.01 -10.17
CA PHE A 172 -6.85 4.39 -10.63
C PHE A 172 -7.01 4.48 -12.15
N LYS A 173 -7.36 5.67 -12.65
CA LYS A 173 -7.42 5.96 -14.08
C LYS A 173 -6.01 5.98 -14.65
N HIS A 174 -5.85 5.25 -15.74
CA HIS A 174 -4.60 5.18 -16.49
C HIS A 174 -4.95 4.75 -17.92
N ALA A 175 -4.29 5.35 -18.90
CA ALA A 175 -4.49 5.05 -20.31
C ALA A 175 -3.15 5.08 -21.08
N GLY A 176 -2.02 5.14 -20.36
CA GLY A 176 -0.68 5.14 -20.95
C GLY A 176 -0.28 3.78 -21.50
N ASN A 177 0.66 3.78 -22.46
CA ASN A 177 1.23 2.55 -23.00
C ASN A 177 2.34 1.94 -22.09
N SER A 178 2.68 2.62 -21.01
CA SER A 178 3.65 2.17 -20.02
C SER A 178 3.22 2.61 -18.64
N ILE A 179 3.69 1.93 -17.60
CA ILE A 179 3.49 2.29 -16.20
C ILE A 179 4.80 2.11 -15.42
N SER A 180 5.08 3.04 -14.52
CA SER A 180 6.10 2.91 -13.49
C SER A 180 5.41 2.78 -12.13
N PHE A 181 5.65 1.68 -11.42
CA PHE A 181 5.18 1.44 -10.07
C PHE A 181 6.39 1.42 -9.14
N GLU A 182 6.43 2.35 -8.20
CA GLU A 182 7.54 2.54 -7.26
C GLU A 182 7.03 2.48 -5.83
N CYS A 183 7.79 1.81 -4.96
CA CYS A 183 7.63 1.91 -3.51
C CYS A 183 8.96 2.33 -2.89
N LEU A 184 8.89 3.22 -1.90
CA LEU A 184 10.05 3.73 -1.18
C LEU A 184 9.71 4.07 0.26
N ASP A 185 10.74 4.24 1.06
CA ASP A 185 10.63 4.75 2.42
C ASP A 185 11.57 5.95 2.66
N LYS A 186 11.21 6.76 3.66
CA LYS A 186 12.00 7.90 4.15
C LYS A 186 12.14 7.76 5.65
N LEU A 187 13.10 6.93 6.07
CA LEU A 187 13.35 6.65 7.48
C LEU A 187 14.57 7.44 7.98
N ASP A 188 14.47 8.05 9.15
CA ASP A 188 15.66 8.58 9.83
C ASP A 188 16.26 7.46 10.70
N GLN A 189 17.42 6.93 10.26
CA GLN A 189 18.09 5.80 10.89
C GLN A 189 19.62 5.97 10.92
N LYS A 190 20.11 7.22 10.91
CA LYS A 190 21.53 7.54 10.78
C LYS A 190 22.40 6.98 11.92
N ASP A 191 21.82 6.78 13.08
CA ASP A 191 22.53 6.41 14.29
C ASP A 191 22.50 4.90 14.60
N TYR A 192 21.86 4.09 13.72
CA TYR A 192 21.75 2.65 13.91
C TYR A 192 22.87 1.88 13.18
N PRO A 193 23.58 0.96 13.86
CA PRO A 193 24.64 0.16 13.25
C PRO A 193 24.17 -0.71 12.08
N ASP A 194 22.93 -1.21 12.15
CA ASP A 194 22.24 -1.91 11.07
C ASP A 194 20.82 -1.36 10.94
N PRO A 195 20.61 -0.40 10.04
CA PRO A 195 19.29 0.22 9.83
C PRO A 195 18.19 -0.77 9.49
N LYS A 196 18.50 -1.83 8.73
CA LYS A 196 17.50 -2.86 8.35
C LYS A 196 17.02 -3.67 9.53
N CYS A 197 17.87 -3.81 10.56
CA CYS A 197 17.52 -4.47 11.81
C CYS A 197 16.60 -3.64 12.70
N GLU A 198 16.61 -2.33 12.55
CA GLU A 198 15.75 -1.46 13.36
C GLU A 198 14.37 -1.28 12.73
N LYS A 199 14.32 -0.87 11.46
CA LYS A 199 13.10 -0.67 10.71
C LYS A 199 13.35 -1.05 9.26
N SER A 200 12.53 -1.93 8.74
CA SER A 200 12.60 -2.29 7.33
C SER A 200 11.22 -2.67 6.81
N TRP A 201 11.12 -2.87 5.51
CA TRP A 201 9.92 -3.35 4.85
C TRP A 201 10.26 -4.28 3.69
N SER A 202 9.30 -5.07 3.30
CA SER A 202 9.38 -5.91 2.11
C SER A 202 8.01 -6.03 1.46
N VAL A 203 7.99 -6.49 0.21
CA VAL A 203 6.75 -6.76 -0.52
C VAL A 203 6.75 -8.15 -1.10
N ASP A 204 5.54 -8.66 -1.33
CA ASP A 204 5.29 -9.95 -1.95
C ASP A 204 3.99 -9.90 -2.78
N ASN A 205 3.79 -10.91 -3.63
CA ASN A 205 2.54 -11.10 -4.36
C ASN A 205 2.11 -9.86 -5.18
N ILE A 206 3.04 -9.20 -5.88
CA ILE A 206 2.70 -8.06 -6.73
C ILE A 206 1.86 -8.54 -7.92
N SER A 207 0.70 -7.94 -8.10
CA SER A 207 -0.17 -8.17 -9.25
C SER A 207 -0.66 -6.83 -9.81
N ILE A 208 -0.53 -6.66 -11.13
CA ILE A 208 -1.03 -5.48 -11.85
C ILE A 208 -2.00 -5.94 -12.92
N LYS A 209 -3.19 -5.32 -12.94
CA LYS A 209 -4.27 -5.62 -13.88
C LYS A 209 -4.65 -4.39 -14.67
N ALA A 210 -4.83 -4.57 -15.97
CA ALA A 210 -5.41 -3.59 -16.89
C ALA A 210 -6.90 -3.86 -17.05
N ILE A 211 -7.74 -2.83 -16.95
CA ILE A 211 -9.20 -2.92 -16.99
C ILE A 211 -9.73 -1.97 -18.06
N SER A 212 -10.51 -2.49 -19.00
CA SER A 212 -11.29 -1.70 -19.96
C SER A 212 -12.75 -1.59 -19.53
N LEU A 213 -13.34 -0.39 -19.69
CA LEU A 213 -14.71 -0.05 -19.32
C LEU A 213 -15.62 0.05 -20.54
#